data_591ff365bcb6aa210db68ef73c4d55c0
#
_entry.id   591ff365bcb6aa210db68ef73c4d55c0
#
_cell.length_a   1.000
_cell.length_b   1.000
_cell.length_c   1.000
_cell.angle_alpha   90.00
_cell.angle_beta   90.00
_cell.angle_gamma   90.00
#
_symmetry.space_group_name_H-M   'P 1'
#
loop_
_entity.id
_entity.type
_entity.pdbx_description
1 polymer ?
#
loop_
_entity_poly.entity_id
_entity_poly.type
_entity_poly.pdbx_seq_one_letter_code
_entity_poly.pdbx_strand_id
1 'polypeptide(L)'
;MFRIGLSKVGLPGAELGLKGEDPTIAEVLKPMGYATGQFGKNHLGDKDEHLPTNHGFDEFFGNLYHLNAEEEPELLDYPNPEDYPNFRKRFGPRGVIHSYADGRIEDTGPLTKKRMETVDDETSDAALDLIERQHKAKKPIFVWWNRTRMHFRTHVKAELKGISGQDEYNDGMIEHDMHVGKLLKKLDDLGIADNTIVFYSTDNGPHMNTWPDAGMTPFRGEKNTNWEGGWQVPAMVRWPGTIQAGSVSNEIMHHMDWLPTFAAIAGGMRKSRRKC
;
A
#
# COMPACT_ATOMS: atom_id res chain seq x y z
N MET A 1 7.65 -5.05 10.73
CA MET A 1 6.24 -5.33 10.41
C MET A 1 5.71 -6.65 10.98
N PHE A 2 6.55 -7.56 11.44
CA PHE A 2 6.21 -8.97 11.72
C PHE A 2 5.80 -9.29 13.14
N ARG A 3 5.80 -8.30 14.02
CA ARG A 3 5.29 -8.45 15.39
C ARG A 3 3.83 -8.01 15.52
N ILE A 4 3.25 -7.43 14.45
CA ILE A 4 1.89 -6.91 14.48
C ILE A 4 0.95 -8.01 13.95
N GLY A 5 0.30 -8.72 14.86
CA GLY A 5 -0.85 -9.54 14.49
C GLY A 5 -2.08 -8.66 14.23
N LEU A 6 -3.07 -9.18 13.50
CA LEU A 6 -4.35 -8.48 13.23
C LEU A 6 -5.01 -7.91 14.51
N SER A 7 -4.80 -8.56 15.65
CA SER A 7 -5.29 -8.09 16.95
C SER A 7 -4.66 -6.79 17.43
N LYS A 8 -3.59 -6.31 16.80
CA LYS A 8 -2.88 -5.07 17.18
C LYS A 8 -3.19 -3.88 16.27
N VAL A 9 -3.99 -4.06 15.24
CA VAL A 9 -4.32 -2.97 14.28
C VAL A 9 -5.77 -2.58 14.43
N GLY A 10 -6.63 -2.99 15.05
CA GLY A 10 -8.00 -2.56 15.31
C GLY A 10 -8.78 -1.95 14.14
N LEU A 11 -9.99 -1.55 14.43
CA LEU A 11 -10.90 -0.78 13.56
C LEU A 11 -10.66 0.73 13.73
N PRO A 12 -11.31 1.59 12.94
CA PRO A 12 -11.27 3.05 13.11
C PRO A 12 -11.48 3.47 14.57
N GLY A 13 -10.63 4.37 15.06
CA GLY A 13 -10.62 4.85 16.44
C GLY A 13 -9.99 3.91 17.47
N ALA A 14 -9.43 2.76 17.07
CA ALA A 14 -8.74 1.86 17.99
C ALA A 14 -7.40 2.45 18.49
N GLU A 15 -7.06 2.09 19.74
CA GLU A 15 -5.79 2.50 20.38
C GLU A 15 -4.56 1.79 19.79
N LEU A 16 -4.78 0.75 18.99
CA LEU A 16 -3.74 -0.16 18.53
C LEU A 16 -3.28 0.18 17.09
N GLY A 17 -1.97 0.24 16.90
CA GLY A 17 -1.33 0.47 15.61
C GLY A 17 0.14 0.12 15.62
N LEU A 18 0.84 0.55 14.57
CA LEU A 18 2.28 0.39 14.45
C LEU A 18 2.98 1.16 15.58
N LYS A 19 3.89 0.52 16.28
CA LYS A 19 4.61 1.11 17.39
C LYS A 19 6.02 1.52 17.00
N GLY A 20 6.60 2.51 17.69
CA GLY A 20 7.95 2.96 17.45
C GLY A 20 9.05 1.89 17.64
N GLU A 21 8.73 0.77 18.31
CA GLU A 21 9.62 -0.38 18.48
C GLU A 21 9.55 -1.39 17.30
N ASP A 22 8.59 -1.25 16.41
CA ASP A 22 8.39 -2.14 15.26
C ASP A 22 9.21 -1.62 14.05
N PRO A 23 10.30 -2.29 13.65
CA PRO A 23 11.18 -1.78 12.60
C PRO A 23 10.49 -1.78 11.24
N THR A 24 10.72 -0.72 10.46
CA THR A 24 10.25 -0.60 9.08
C THR A 24 11.42 -0.59 8.09
N ILE A 25 11.13 -0.92 6.84
CA ILE A 25 12.12 -0.80 5.75
C ILE A 25 12.56 0.66 5.59
N ALA A 26 11.64 1.62 5.74
CA ALA A 26 11.94 3.04 5.63
C ALA A 26 12.92 3.51 6.71
N GLU A 27 12.74 3.08 7.97
CA GLU A 27 13.69 3.38 9.07
C GLU A 27 15.08 2.82 8.83
N VAL A 28 15.17 1.67 8.15
CA VAL A 28 16.45 1.05 7.79
C VAL A 28 17.13 1.80 6.65
N LEU A 29 16.38 2.24 5.63
CA LEU A 29 16.94 2.85 4.43
C LEU A 29 17.21 4.35 4.58
N LYS A 30 16.41 5.07 5.36
CA LYS A 30 16.55 6.53 5.55
C LYS A 30 17.94 6.96 6.06
N PRO A 31 18.56 6.32 7.08
CA PRO A 31 19.93 6.63 7.50
C PRO A 31 20.99 6.35 6.44
N MET A 32 20.64 5.57 5.39
CA MET A 32 21.52 5.28 4.25
C MET A 32 21.39 6.31 3.12
N GLY A 33 20.62 7.37 3.35
CA GLY A 33 20.44 8.48 2.42
C GLY A 33 19.26 8.36 1.46
N TYR A 34 18.43 7.33 1.61
CA TYR A 34 17.23 7.17 0.79
C TYR A 34 16.18 8.21 1.16
N ALA A 35 15.57 8.80 0.16
CA ALA A 35 14.29 9.48 0.30
C ALA A 35 13.17 8.43 0.29
N THR A 36 12.24 8.54 1.22
CA THR A 36 11.26 7.49 1.50
C THR A 36 9.84 8.02 1.40
N GLY A 37 8.96 7.34 0.68
CA GLY A 37 7.56 7.73 0.55
C GLY A 37 6.63 6.51 0.59
N GLN A 38 5.47 6.67 1.23
CA GLN A 38 4.39 5.70 1.20
C GLN A 38 3.14 6.35 0.63
N PHE A 39 2.51 5.70 -0.34
CA PHE A 39 1.35 6.22 -1.05
C PHE A 39 0.25 5.18 -1.16
N GLY A 40 -1.00 5.61 -0.87
CA GLY A 40 -2.16 4.75 -0.85
C GLY A 40 -2.51 4.22 0.55
N LYS A 41 -3.06 3.02 0.64
CA LYS A 41 -3.58 2.46 1.89
C LYS A 41 -2.48 2.12 2.90
N ASN A 42 -2.68 2.54 4.16
CA ASN A 42 -1.88 2.13 5.31
C ASN A 42 -2.77 1.58 6.44
N HIS A 43 -2.99 0.29 6.50
CA HIS A 43 -3.86 -0.33 7.51
C HIS A 43 -3.07 -0.75 8.76
N LEU A 44 -2.40 0.20 9.42
CA LEU A 44 -1.54 -0.04 10.58
C LEU A 44 -1.82 0.90 11.77
N GLY A 45 -3.09 1.35 11.89
CA GLY A 45 -3.54 2.29 12.91
C GLY A 45 -3.78 3.68 12.36
N ASP A 46 -4.59 4.49 13.06
CA ASP A 46 -5.09 5.77 12.58
C ASP A 46 -4.72 6.97 13.46
N LYS A 47 -4.04 6.74 14.58
CA LYS A 47 -3.50 7.84 15.37
C LYS A 47 -2.31 8.49 14.69
N ASP A 48 -2.01 9.74 15.04
CA ASP A 48 -0.86 10.46 14.50
C ASP A 48 0.45 9.70 14.72
N GLU A 49 0.60 9.07 15.88
CA GLU A 49 1.78 8.26 16.23
C GLU A 49 1.95 7.01 15.34
N HIS A 50 0.87 6.54 14.68
CA HIS A 50 0.90 5.38 13.80
C HIS A 50 1.16 5.73 12.32
N LEU A 51 1.19 7.03 11.99
CA LEU A 51 1.38 7.46 10.60
C LEU A 51 2.76 7.05 10.08
N PRO A 52 2.86 6.67 8.79
CA PRO A 52 4.12 6.23 8.19
C PRO A 52 5.27 7.20 8.39
N THR A 53 4.99 8.51 8.45
CA THR A 53 6.00 9.55 8.65
C THR A 53 6.64 9.54 10.04
N ASN A 54 6.01 8.87 11.02
CA ASN A 54 6.60 8.59 12.33
C ASN A 54 7.38 7.25 12.36
N HIS A 55 7.38 6.51 11.23
CA HIS A 55 8.02 5.22 11.06
C HIS A 55 8.98 5.19 9.86
N GLY A 56 9.74 6.28 9.68
CA GLY A 56 10.84 6.38 8.74
C GLY A 56 10.48 6.93 7.35
N PHE A 57 9.22 7.13 7.01
CA PHE A 57 8.85 7.75 5.74
C PHE A 57 8.99 9.28 5.80
N ASP A 58 9.48 9.89 4.71
CA ASP A 58 9.55 11.35 4.56
C ASP A 58 8.20 11.96 4.21
N GLU A 59 7.39 11.21 3.46
CA GLU A 59 6.08 11.62 2.98
C GLU A 59 5.12 10.43 2.98
N PHE A 60 3.88 10.67 3.37
CA PHE A 60 2.76 9.74 3.25
C PHE A 60 1.55 10.46 2.69
N PHE A 61 0.93 9.89 1.66
CA PHE A 61 -0.37 10.35 1.18
C PHE A 61 -1.27 9.15 0.89
N GLY A 62 -2.37 9.04 1.65
CA GLY A 62 -3.28 7.91 1.51
C GLY A 62 -4.30 7.77 2.62
N ASN A 63 -5.05 6.68 2.57
CA ASN A 63 -6.08 6.33 3.56
C ASN A 63 -5.55 5.30 4.56
N LEU A 64 -6.17 5.31 5.75
CA LEU A 64 -5.68 4.54 6.90
C LEU A 64 -6.41 3.20 7.07
N TYR A 65 -7.48 2.98 6.33
CA TYR A 65 -8.29 1.77 6.38
C TYR A 65 -8.59 1.21 4.99
N HIS A 66 -9.30 0.07 4.96
CA HIS A 66 -9.83 -0.52 3.74
C HIS A 66 -11.12 0.21 3.29
N LEU A 67 -11.43 0.09 2.01
CA LEU A 67 -12.54 0.84 1.39
C LEU A 67 -13.90 0.63 2.05
N ASN A 68 -14.20 -0.56 2.55
CA ASN A 68 -15.48 -0.79 3.22
C ASN A 68 -15.61 -0.02 4.55
N ALA A 69 -14.55 0.16 5.33
CA ALA A 69 -14.60 1.00 6.52
C ALA A 69 -14.72 2.49 6.18
N GLU A 70 -14.05 2.92 5.11
CA GLU A 70 -14.14 4.30 4.61
C GLU A 70 -15.53 4.62 4.06
N GLU A 71 -16.24 3.63 3.47
CA GLU A 71 -17.58 3.77 2.91
C GLU A 71 -18.69 3.77 3.96
N GLU A 72 -18.48 3.16 5.12
CA GLU A 72 -19.51 2.99 6.17
C GLU A 72 -20.26 4.28 6.51
N PRO A 73 -19.61 5.46 6.65
CA PRO A 73 -20.32 6.71 6.93
C PRO A 73 -21.37 7.14 5.91
N GLU A 74 -21.39 6.54 4.73
CA GLU A 74 -22.38 6.80 3.66
C GLU A 74 -23.48 5.73 3.59
N LEU A 75 -23.47 4.71 4.46
CA LEU A 75 -24.50 3.70 4.51
C LEU A 75 -25.74 4.18 5.26
N LEU A 76 -26.90 3.69 4.86
CA LEU A 76 -28.18 4.10 5.45
C LEU A 76 -28.34 3.69 6.92
N ASP A 77 -27.68 2.63 7.32
CA ASP A 77 -27.69 2.08 8.67
C ASP A 77 -26.54 2.62 9.57
N TYR A 78 -25.75 3.56 9.05
CA TYR A 78 -24.73 4.21 9.85
C TYR A 78 -25.39 5.02 10.99
N PRO A 79 -24.88 4.96 12.24
CA PRO A 79 -25.49 5.62 13.37
C PRO A 79 -25.76 7.11 13.15
N ASN A 80 -27.04 7.50 13.29
CA ASN A 80 -27.48 8.88 13.09
C ASN A 80 -26.81 9.81 14.11
N PRO A 81 -26.22 10.93 13.69
CA PRO A 81 -25.62 11.91 14.60
C PRO A 81 -26.58 12.50 15.63
N GLU A 82 -27.89 12.54 15.37
CA GLU A 82 -28.90 13.03 16.31
C GLU A 82 -29.04 12.07 17.49
N ASP A 83 -29.01 10.75 17.25
CA ASP A 83 -29.14 9.71 18.27
C ASP A 83 -27.78 9.38 18.91
N TYR A 84 -26.69 9.47 18.14
CA TYR A 84 -25.34 9.09 18.53
C TYR A 84 -24.30 10.17 18.18
N PRO A 85 -24.33 11.35 18.84
CA PRO A 85 -23.56 12.53 18.40
C PRO A 85 -22.03 12.35 18.42
N ASN A 86 -21.54 11.39 19.20
CA ASN A 86 -20.10 11.11 19.31
C ASN A 86 -19.64 9.89 18.51
N PHE A 87 -20.55 9.17 17.85
CA PHE A 87 -20.21 7.92 17.20
C PHE A 87 -19.17 8.14 16.09
N ARG A 88 -19.45 9.02 15.15
CA ARG A 88 -18.53 9.32 14.06
C ARG A 88 -17.18 9.86 14.54
N LYS A 89 -17.18 10.70 15.58
CA LYS A 89 -15.95 11.22 16.15
C LYS A 89 -15.07 10.13 16.75
N ARG A 90 -15.69 9.08 17.32
CA ARG A 90 -14.98 8.01 18.05
C ARG A 90 -14.61 6.83 17.17
N PHE A 91 -15.43 6.48 16.20
CA PHE A 91 -15.35 5.25 15.41
C PHE A 91 -15.34 5.49 13.90
N GLY A 92 -15.54 6.71 13.44
CA GLY A 92 -15.47 7.03 12.02
C GLY A 92 -14.04 7.01 11.52
N PRO A 93 -13.82 6.62 10.25
CA PRO A 93 -12.51 6.70 9.65
C PRO A 93 -12.06 8.16 9.50
N ARG A 94 -10.77 8.40 9.58
CA ARG A 94 -10.15 9.66 9.17
C ARG A 94 -10.25 9.79 7.64
N GLY A 95 -10.09 11.00 7.12
CA GLY A 95 -10.00 11.22 5.70
C GLY A 95 -8.69 10.72 5.08
N VAL A 96 -8.48 11.05 3.82
CA VAL A 96 -7.20 10.81 3.15
C VAL A 96 -6.16 11.77 3.73
N ILE A 97 -5.14 11.21 4.35
CA ILE A 97 -4.12 11.96 5.09
C ILE A 97 -2.91 12.24 4.22
N HIS A 98 -2.43 13.48 4.24
CA HIS A 98 -1.12 13.85 3.73
C HIS A 98 -0.24 14.25 4.90
N SER A 99 0.81 13.49 5.17
CA SER A 99 1.73 13.78 6.27
C SER A 99 3.19 13.79 5.83
N TYR A 100 4.03 14.47 6.60
CA TYR A 100 5.43 14.70 6.30
C TYR A 100 6.29 14.45 7.54
N ALA A 101 7.56 14.11 7.34
CA ALA A 101 8.50 13.87 8.43
C ALA A 101 8.81 15.09 9.30
N ASP A 102 8.42 16.29 8.86
CA ASP A 102 8.53 17.53 9.64
C ASP A 102 7.39 17.74 10.66
N GLY A 103 6.46 16.76 10.75
CA GLY A 103 5.32 16.77 11.66
C GLY A 103 4.05 17.40 11.09
N ARG A 104 4.06 17.90 9.86
CA ARG A 104 2.84 18.39 9.21
C ARG A 104 1.92 17.23 8.91
N ILE A 105 0.64 17.37 9.26
CA ILE A 105 -0.42 16.41 8.99
C ILE A 105 -1.61 17.21 8.45
N GLU A 106 -2.07 16.85 7.27
CA GLU A 106 -3.24 17.41 6.62
C GLU A 106 -4.27 16.29 6.38
N ASP A 107 -5.47 16.47 6.91
CA ASP A 107 -6.63 15.66 6.53
C ASP A 107 -7.28 16.32 5.30
N THR A 108 -7.09 15.72 4.12
CA THR A 108 -7.59 16.27 2.86
C THR A 108 -9.06 15.98 2.60
N GLY A 109 -9.77 15.48 3.60
CA GLY A 109 -11.19 15.17 3.57
C GLY A 109 -11.50 13.68 3.41
N PRO A 110 -12.76 13.30 3.61
CA PRO A 110 -13.19 11.91 3.68
C PRO A 110 -12.97 11.16 2.36
N LEU A 111 -12.70 9.87 2.46
CA LEU A 111 -12.66 8.96 1.34
C LEU A 111 -14.08 8.44 1.06
N THR A 112 -14.91 9.30 0.46
CA THR A 112 -16.27 8.95 0.04
C THR A 112 -16.27 7.99 -1.13
N LYS A 113 -17.40 7.31 -1.39
CA LYS A 113 -17.59 6.48 -2.60
C LYS A 113 -17.18 7.21 -3.88
N LYS A 114 -17.54 8.49 -3.97
CA LYS A 114 -17.17 9.32 -5.13
C LYS A 114 -15.66 9.54 -5.22
N ARG A 115 -14.98 9.82 -4.10
CA ARG A 115 -13.52 9.98 -4.10
C ARG A 115 -12.78 8.66 -4.32
N MET A 116 -13.39 7.52 -3.95
CA MET A 116 -12.83 6.19 -4.24
C MET A 116 -12.63 5.93 -5.73
N GLU A 117 -13.41 6.60 -6.59
CA GLU A 117 -13.22 6.52 -8.05
C GLU A 117 -11.87 7.09 -8.51
N THR A 118 -11.28 8.05 -7.77
CA THR A 118 -10.08 8.81 -8.18
C THR A 118 -8.91 8.76 -7.19
N VAL A 119 -9.10 8.25 -5.99
CA VAL A 119 -8.05 8.27 -4.95
C VAL A 119 -6.76 7.56 -5.38
N ASP A 120 -6.88 6.54 -6.22
CA ASP A 120 -5.70 5.83 -6.73
C ASP A 120 -4.95 6.64 -7.81
N ASP A 121 -5.62 7.54 -8.54
CA ASP A 121 -4.92 8.55 -9.35
C ASP A 121 -4.18 9.53 -8.45
N GLU A 122 -4.85 10.09 -7.42
CA GLU A 122 -4.26 11.05 -6.48
C GLU A 122 -2.98 10.50 -5.84
N THR A 123 -3.04 9.28 -5.31
CA THR A 123 -1.90 8.64 -4.64
C THR A 123 -0.81 8.20 -5.62
N SER A 124 -1.18 7.81 -6.85
CA SER A 124 -0.22 7.49 -7.91
C SER A 124 0.54 8.73 -8.36
N ASP A 125 -0.15 9.84 -8.59
CA ASP A 125 0.46 11.09 -9.01
C ASP A 125 1.42 11.62 -7.94
N ALA A 126 1.06 11.52 -6.66
CA ALA A 126 1.95 11.87 -5.55
C ALA A 126 3.20 10.97 -5.49
N ALA A 127 3.06 9.66 -5.74
CA ALA A 127 4.19 8.75 -5.81
C ALA A 127 5.14 9.09 -6.97
N LEU A 128 4.59 9.37 -8.15
CA LEU A 128 5.35 9.75 -9.33
C LEU A 128 6.05 11.11 -9.15
N ASP A 129 5.40 12.05 -8.48
CA ASP A 129 5.99 13.35 -8.13
C ASP A 129 7.19 13.19 -7.18
N LEU A 130 7.05 12.38 -6.12
CA LEU A 130 8.17 12.10 -5.22
C LEU A 130 9.36 11.49 -5.99
N ILE A 131 9.12 10.49 -6.86
CA ILE A 131 10.17 9.88 -7.68
C ILE A 131 10.89 10.95 -8.50
N GLU A 132 10.16 11.82 -9.18
CA GLU A 132 10.73 12.87 -10.02
C GLU A 132 11.53 13.90 -9.22
N ARG A 133 10.96 14.39 -8.09
CA ARG A 133 11.63 15.35 -7.22
C ARG A 133 12.94 14.79 -6.65
N GLN A 134 12.93 13.55 -6.19
CA GLN A 134 14.11 12.94 -5.59
C GLN A 134 15.15 12.53 -6.65
N HIS A 135 14.72 12.14 -7.85
CA HIS A 135 15.63 11.95 -8.98
C HIS A 135 16.38 13.26 -9.31
N LYS A 136 15.67 14.40 -9.43
CA LYS A 136 16.28 15.73 -9.62
C LYS A 136 17.25 16.10 -8.50
N ALA A 137 16.93 15.70 -7.27
CA ALA A 137 17.79 15.89 -6.10
C ALA A 137 18.95 14.88 -6.02
N LYS A 138 19.05 13.92 -6.95
CA LYS A 138 20.06 12.85 -7.00
C LYS A 138 20.10 11.99 -5.73
N LYS A 139 18.96 11.77 -5.12
CA LYS A 139 18.81 10.88 -3.96
C LYS A 139 18.33 9.51 -4.39
N PRO A 140 18.83 8.43 -3.79
CA PRO A 140 18.21 7.12 -3.92
C PRO A 140 16.80 7.17 -3.30
N ILE A 141 15.88 6.38 -3.85
CA ILE A 141 14.47 6.40 -3.45
C ILE A 141 14.03 5.05 -2.93
N PHE A 142 13.14 5.08 -1.96
CA PHE A 142 12.31 3.95 -1.56
C PHE A 142 10.85 4.40 -1.57
N VAL A 143 10.07 3.85 -2.48
CA VAL A 143 8.64 4.14 -2.61
C VAL A 143 7.86 2.87 -2.29
N TRP A 144 7.00 2.95 -1.30
CA TRP A 144 6.00 1.93 -1.00
C TRP A 144 4.65 2.41 -1.50
N TRP A 145 4.20 1.85 -2.61
CA TRP A 145 2.97 2.27 -3.26
C TRP A 145 1.91 1.18 -3.15
N ASN A 146 1.02 1.36 -2.16
CA ASN A 146 -0.10 0.46 -1.87
C ASN A 146 -1.38 1.08 -2.40
N ARG A 147 -1.80 0.68 -3.58
CA ARG A 147 -3.08 1.15 -4.09
C ARG A 147 -4.22 0.72 -3.18
N THR A 148 -5.26 1.56 -3.11
CA THR A 148 -6.42 1.35 -2.25
C THR A 148 -7.34 0.26 -2.79
N ARG A 149 -7.53 0.21 -4.11
CA ARG A 149 -8.13 -0.91 -4.83
C ARG A 149 -7.03 -1.94 -5.14
N MET A 150 -7.30 -3.24 -5.16
CA MET A 150 -8.61 -3.91 -5.14
C MET A 150 -8.96 -4.33 -3.72
N HIS A 151 -10.19 -4.14 -3.29
CA HIS A 151 -10.67 -4.60 -1.98
C HIS A 151 -12.15 -5.03 -2.05
N PHE A 152 -12.72 -5.40 -0.91
CA PHE A 152 -14.11 -5.79 -0.72
C PHE A 152 -15.12 -4.80 -1.34
N ARG A 153 -14.91 -3.50 -1.16
CA ARG A 153 -15.59 -2.45 -1.90
C ARG A 153 -14.64 -1.93 -2.96
N THR A 154 -15.16 -1.69 -4.16
CA THR A 154 -14.41 -1.14 -5.29
C THR A 154 -15.33 -0.25 -6.08
N HIS A 155 -14.89 0.96 -6.35
CA HIS A 155 -15.60 1.93 -7.18
C HIS A 155 -14.63 2.44 -8.25
N VAL A 156 -15.05 2.40 -9.51
CA VAL A 156 -14.26 2.85 -10.66
C VAL A 156 -14.87 4.07 -11.30
N LYS A 157 -14.06 4.84 -12.02
CA LYS A 157 -14.52 5.99 -12.78
C LYS A 157 -15.58 5.59 -13.82
N ALA A 158 -16.51 6.48 -14.09
CA ALA A 158 -17.63 6.22 -15.01
C ALA A 158 -17.15 5.78 -16.40
N GLU A 159 -16.04 6.37 -16.89
CA GLU A 159 -15.45 6.05 -18.20
C GLU A 159 -14.78 4.66 -18.27
N LEU A 160 -14.54 4.01 -17.13
CA LEU A 160 -13.95 2.68 -17.06
C LEU A 160 -14.97 1.59 -16.78
N LYS A 161 -16.22 1.94 -16.43
CA LYS A 161 -17.27 0.96 -16.18
C LYS A 161 -17.57 0.13 -17.41
N GLY A 162 -17.47 -1.18 -17.26
CA GLY A 162 -17.71 -2.15 -18.32
C GLY A 162 -16.54 -2.41 -19.27
N ILE A 163 -15.38 -1.80 -19.04
CA ILE A 163 -14.20 -1.96 -19.90
C ILE A 163 -13.68 -3.41 -19.92
N SER A 164 -13.86 -4.14 -18.81
CA SER A 164 -13.45 -5.55 -18.70
C SER A 164 -14.47 -6.50 -19.38
N GLY A 165 -15.68 -6.05 -19.63
CA GLY A 165 -16.79 -6.93 -20.02
C GLY A 165 -17.28 -7.84 -18.90
N GLN A 166 -16.86 -7.63 -17.67
CA GLN A 166 -17.18 -8.38 -16.45
C GLN A 166 -17.78 -7.44 -15.40
N ASP A 167 -17.29 -7.50 -14.17
CA ASP A 167 -17.76 -6.70 -13.06
C ASP A 167 -16.85 -5.48 -12.79
N GLU A 168 -17.28 -4.64 -11.84
CA GLU A 168 -16.54 -3.42 -11.45
C GLU A 168 -15.17 -3.72 -10.82
N TYR A 169 -14.99 -4.90 -10.21
CA TYR A 169 -13.70 -5.35 -9.70
C TYR A 169 -12.69 -5.55 -10.84
N ASN A 170 -13.11 -6.22 -11.90
CA ASN A 170 -12.26 -6.46 -13.07
C ASN A 170 -11.97 -5.16 -13.84
N ASP A 171 -12.93 -4.23 -13.92
CA ASP A 171 -12.70 -2.88 -14.44
C ASP A 171 -11.62 -2.15 -13.64
N GLY A 172 -11.70 -2.22 -12.31
CA GLY A 172 -10.69 -1.67 -11.41
C GLY A 172 -9.31 -2.34 -11.54
N MET A 173 -9.27 -3.63 -11.89
CA MET A 173 -8.01 -4.33 -12.15
C MET A 173 -7.32 -3.81 -13.43
N ILE A 174 -8.09 -3.52 -14.48
CA ILE A 174 -7.55 -2.89 -15.69
C ILE A 174 -6.99 -1.50 -15.38
N GLU A 175 -7.72 -0.69 -14.58
CA GLU A 175 -7.22 0.62 -14.15
C GLU A 175 -5.96 0.50 -13.29
N HIS A 176 -5.88 -0.53 -12.45
CA HIS A 176 -4.68 -0.83 -11.68
C HIS A 176 -3.47 -1.09 -12.59
N ASP A 177 -3.64 -1.91 -13.61
CA ASP A 177 -2.59 -2.19 -14.59
C ASP A 177 -2.14 -0.91 -15.33
N MET A 178 -3.08 -0.05 -15.72
CA MET A 178 -2.76 1.26 -16.33
C MET A 178 -1.87 2.12 -15.41
N HIS A 179 -2.11 2.12 -14.10
CA HIS A 179 -1.28 2.87 -13.15
C HIS A 179 0.11 2.24 -12.96
N VAL A 180 0.20 0.91 -12.94
CA VAL A 180 1.51 0.22 -12.95
C VAL A 180 2.28 0.59 -14.21
N GLY A 181 1.61 0.62 -15.38
CA GLY A 181 2.19 1.08 -16.63
C GLY A 181 2.74 2.51 -16.57
N LYS A 182 1.98 3.45 -15.93
CA LYS A 182 2.46 4.83 -15.71
C LYS A 182 3.73 4.87 -14.84
N LEU A 183 3.78 4.05 -13.78
CA LEU A 183 4.97 3.96 -12.92
C LEU A 183 6.19 3.48 -13.70
N LEU A 184 6.06 2.37 -14.42
CA LEU A 184 7.14 1.79 -15.20
C LEU A 184 7.64 2.77 -16.26
N LYS A 185 6.70 3.42 -16.97
CA LYS A 185 7.03 4.46 -17.94
C LYS A 185 7.78 5.64 -17.31
N LYS A 186 7.40 6.08 -16.10
CA LYS A 186 8.12 7.16 -15.40
C LYS A 186 9.58 6.78 -15.13
N LEU A 187 9.86 5.53 -14.75
CA LEU A 187 11.22 5.06 -14.52
C LEU A 187 12.03 5.04 -15.83
N ASP A 188 11.40 4.65 -16.94
CA ASP A 188 12.01 4.66 -18.27
C ASP A 188 12.28 6.10 -18.74
N ASP A 189 11.30 7.01 -18.61
CA ASP A 189 11.42 8.42 -19.02
C ASP A 189 12.51 9.17 -18.22
N LEU A 190 12.74 8.80 -16.98
CA LEU A 190 13.81 9.35 -16.14
C LEU A 190 15.17 8.66 -16.34
N GLY A 191 15.23 7.60 -17.13
CA GLY A 191 16.45 6.85 -17.38
C GLY A 191 17.00 6.10 -16.16
N ILE A 192 16.14 5.76 -15.21
CA ILE A 192 16.54 5.08 -13.96
C ILE A 192 16.06 3.64 -13.85
N ALA A 193 15.37 3.13 -14.87
CA ALA A 193 14.78 1.79 -14.85
C ALA A 193 15.82 0.69 -14.58
N ASP A 194 17.02 0.80 -15.19
CA ASP A 194 18.10 -0.18 -15.01
C ASP A 194 18.77 -0.14 -13.64
N ASN A 195 18.56 0.94 -12.89
CA ASN A 195 19.06 1.09 -11.51
C ASN A 195 17.93 1.10 -10.46
N THR A 196 16.79 0.48 -10.80
CA THR A 196 15.63 0.43 -9.92
C THR A 196 15.12 -1.00 -9.78
N ILE A 197 14.96 -1.45 -8.55
CA ILE A 197 14.26 -2.69 -8.23
C ILE A 197 12.77 -2.37 -8.15
N VAL A 198 11.97 -3.01 -8.98
CA VAL A 198 10.51 -2.95 -8.90
C VAL A 198 10.01 -4.30 -8.40
N PHE A 199 9.38 -4.30 -7.24
CA PHE A 199 8.69 -5.46 -6.70
C PHE A 199 7.19 -5.24 -6.76
N TYR A 200 6.46 -6.22 -7.25
CA TYR A 200 5.01 -6.23 -7.31
C TYR A 200 4.46 -7.48 -6.62
N SER A 201 3.48 -7.29 -5.76
CA SER A 201 2.74 -8.39 -5.11
C SER A 201 1.41 -7.89 -4.57
N THR A 202 0.67 -8.77 -3.90
CA THR A 202 -0.50 -8.44 -3.09
C THR A 202 -0.33 -8.99 -1.68
N ASP A 203 -1.15 -8.55 -0.73
CA ASP A 203 -1.07 -8.93 0.69
C ASP A 203 -1.74 -10.27 1.01
N ASN A 204 -2.70 -10.69 0.22
CA ASN A 204 -3.48 -11.91 0.42
C ASN A 204 -4.15 -12.39 -0.86
N GLY A 205 -4.72 -13.58 -0.82
CA GLY A 205 -5.49 -14.16 -1.91
C GLY A 205 -6.80 -13.44 -2.19
N PRO A 206 -7.48 -13.80 -3.28
CA PRO A 206 -8.72 -13.16 -3.71
C PRO A 206 -9.86 -13.37 -2.73
N HIS A 207 -10.93 -12.58 -2.87
CA HIS A 207 -12.11 -12.57 -2.02
C HIS A 207 -13.36 -12.97 -2.82
N MET A 208 -13.58 -14.28 -2.95
CA MET A 208 -14.64 -14.87 -3.79
C MET A 208 -16.06 -14.49 -3.40
N ASN A 209 -16.32 -14.41 -2.10
CA ASN A 209 -17.68 -14.22 -1.62
C ASN A 209 -18.27 -12.86 -1.96
N THR A 210 -17.46 -11.88 -2.31
CA THR A 210 -17.93 -10.59 -2.81
C THR A 210 -17.76 -10.45 -4.31
N TRP A 211 -16.66 -10.97 -4.83
CA TRP A 211 -16.27 -10.87 -6.23
C TRP A 211 -15.99 -12.27 -6.78
N PRO A 212 -17.05 -13.05 -7.11
CA PRO A 212 -16.90 -14.43 -7.56
C PRO A 212 -16.10 -14.56 -8.85
N ASP A 213 -16.08 -13.52 -9.68
CA ASP A 213 -15.32 -13.46 -10.94
C ASP A 213 -13.93 -12.80 -10.78
N ALA A 214 -13.54 -12.45 -9.54
CA ALA A 214 -12.17 -11.99 -9.28
C ALA A 214 -11.16 -13.09 -9.66
N GLY A 215 -9.94 -12.68 -10.05
CA GLY A 215 -8.88 -13.56 -10.50
C GLY A 215 -8.53 -14.65 -9.50
N MET A 216 -9.26 -15.75 -9.56
CA MET A 216 -9.08 -16.89 -8.68
C MET A 216 -7.80 -17.64 -9.02
N THR A 217 -7.18 -18.19 -7.99
CA THR A 217 -6.02 -19.06 -8.12
C THR A 217 -6.46 -20.55 -8.19
N PRO A 218 -5.62 -21.45 -8.72
CA PRO A 218 -5.91 -22.89 -8.68
C PRO A 218 -5.78 -23.49 -7.27
N PHE A 219 -5.34 -22.70 -6.29
CA PHE A 219 -5.14 -23.16 -4.93
C PHE A 219 -6.44 -23.13 -4.12
N ARG A 220 -6.57 -24.09 -3.20
CA ARG A 220 -7.73 -24.16 -2.31
C ARG A 220 -7.81 -22.93 -1.41
N GLY A 221 -9.03 -22.42 -1.21
CA GLY A 221 -9.33 -21.33 -0.28
C GLY A 221 -9.16 -19.95 -0.91
N GLU A 222 -9.35 -18.94 -0.10
CA GLU A 222 -9.37 -17.53 -0.44
C GLU A 222 -8.88 -16.70 0.75
N LYS A 223 -8.90 -15.37 0.64
CA LYS A 223 -8.66 -14.44 1.75
C LYS A 223 -9.36 -14.90 3.03
N ASN A 224 -8.70 -14.78 4.17
CA ASN A 224 -9.17 -15.18 5.50
C ASN A 224 -9.28 -16.70 5.72
N THR A 225 -8.73 -17.51 4.84
CA THR A 225 -8.61 -18.95 5.07
C THR A 225 -7.15 -19.35 5.35
N ASN A 226 -6.95 -20.51 5.97
CA ASN A 226 -5.62 -21.08 6.25
C ASN A 226 -5.10 -21.95 5.09
N TRP A 227 -5.72 -21.89 3.92
CA TRP A 227 -5.33 -22.64 2.74
C TRP A 227 -4.46 -21.80 1.81
N GLU A 228 -3.72 -22.45 0.92
CA GLU A 228 -2.79 -21.80 -0.01
C GLU A 228 -3.43 -20.66 -0.81
N GLY A 229 -4.68 -20.80 -1.23
CA GLY A 229 -5.42 -19.73 -1.94
C GLY A 229 -5.59 -18.42 -1.14
N GLY A 230 -5.42 -18.46 0.19
CA GLY A 230 -5.39 -17.26 1.02
C GLY A 230 -4.01 -16.60 1.15
N TRP A 231 -2.93 -17.35 0.88
CA TRP A 231 -1.56 -16.93 1.19
C TRP A 231 -0.62 -16.94 0.00
N GLN A 232 -0.79 -17.86 -0.95
CA GLN A 232 0.05 -17.95 -2.14
C GLN A 232 -0.42 -16.94 -3.16
N VAL A 233 0.29 -15.83 -3.26
CA VAL A 233 -0.05 -14.67 -4.08
C VAL A 233 0.98 -14.47 -5.19
N PRO A 234 0.60 -13.79 -6.30
CA PRO A 234 1.55 -13.39 -7.32
C PRO A 234 2.68 -12.55 -6.75
N ALA A 235 3.91 -12.83 -7.15
CA ALA A 235 5.08 -12.02 -6.81
C ALA A 235 5.98 -11.87 -8.04
N MET A 236 6.33 -10.65 -8.40
CA MET A 236 7.16 -10.33 -9.54
C MET A 236 8.25 -9.33 -9.14
N VAL A 237 9.46 -9.57 -9.63
CA VAL A 237 10.59 -8.65 -9.41
C VAL A 237 11.22 -8.30 -10.76
N ARG A 238 11.34 -6.99 -11.04
CA ARG A 238 12.14 -6.47 -12.13
C ARG A 238 13.42 -5.86 -11.54
N TRP A 239 14.56 -6.44 -11.89
CA TRP A 239 15.88 -5.93 -11.51
C TRP A 239 16.88 -6.15 -12.63
N PRO A 240 16.92 -5.26 -13.63
CA PRO A 240 17.78 -5.42 -14.80
C PRO A 240 19.25 -5.60 -14.41
N GLY A 241 19.95 -6.44 -15.15
CA GLY A 241 21.35 -6.75 -14.88
C GLY A 241 21.62 -7.70 -13.70
N THR A 242 20.62 -7.97 -12.86
CA THR A 242 20.75 -8.87 -11.68
C THR A 242 19.83 -10.08 -11.79
N ILE A 243 18.59 -9.90 -12.17
CA ILE A 243 17.63 -10.98 -12.39
C ILE A 243 17.40 -11.16 -13.88
N GLN A 244 17.59 -12.39 -14.36
CA GLN A 244 17.35 -12.72 -15.78
C GLN A 244 15.86 -12.55 -16.11
N ALA A 245 15.58 -11.83 -17.20
CA ALA A 245 14.20 -11.66 -17.67
C ALA A 245 13.56 -13.02 -18.00
N GLY A 246 12.29 -13.19 -17.61
CA GLY A 246 11.53 -14.42 -17.84
C GLY A 246 11.92 -15.60 -16.92
N SER A 247 12.83 -15.41 -15.96
CA SER A 247 13.12 -16.46 -14.97
C SER A 247 11.93 -16.67 -14.02
N VAL A 248 11.74 -17.92 -13.62
CA VAL A 248 10.71 -18.35 -12.67
C VAL A 248 11.38 -19.07 -11.51
N SER A 249 10.97 -18.76 -10.28
CA SER A 249 11.38 -19.50 -9.08
C SER A 249 10.14 -20.08 -8.40
N ASN A 250 10.26 -21.34 -7.98
CA ASN A 250 9.25 -22.04 -7.16
C ASN A 250 9.65 -22.10 -5.68
N GLU A 251 10.70 -21.37 -5.30
CA GLU A 251 11.11 -21.27 -3.90
C GLU A 251 10.12 -20.44 -3.10
N ILE A 252 9.97 -20.78 -1.83
CA ILE A 252 9.10 -20.02 -0.92
C ILE A 252 9.77 -18.70 -0.59
N MET A 253 9.07 -17.60 -0.87
CA MET A 253 9.45 -16.26 -0.47
C MET A 253 8.32 -15.65 0.37
N HIS A 254 8.67 -14.96 1.43
CA HIS A 254 7.72 -14.27 2.31
C HIS A 254 7.99 -12.76 2.30
N HIS A 255 6.96 -11.96 2.52
CA HIS A 255 7.13 -10.49 2.62
C HIS A 255 8.15 -10.08 3.70
N MET A 256 8.36 -10.91 4.72
CA MET A 256 9.41 -10.70 5.75
C MET A 256 10.82 -10.67 5.20
N ASP A 257 11.08 -11.33 4.09
CA ASP A 257 12.41 -11.45 3.51
C ASP A 257 12.91 -10.13 2.91
N TRP A 258 12.00 -9.21 2.61
CA TRP A 258 12.34 -7.93 2.00
C TRP A 258 13.11 -6.99 2.91
N LEU A 259 12.80 -6.94 4.21
CA LEU A 259 13.51 -6.04 5.13
C LEU A 259 15.02 -6.37 5.19
N PRO A 260 15.45 -7.62 5.46
CA PRO A 260 16.86 -7.96 5.44
C PRO A 260 17.47 -7.88 4.04
N THR A 261 16.70 -8.17 3.00
CA THR A 261 17.17 -8.09 1.60
C THR A 261 17.52 -6.67 1.22
N PHE A 262 16.63 -5.71 1.44
CA PHE A 262 16.90 -4.30 1.12
C PHE A 262 17.98 -3.71 2.02
N ALA A 263 18.05 -4.08 3.29
CA ALA A 263 19.14 -3.71 4.17
C ALA A 263 20.50 -4.19 3.63
N ALA A 264 20.55 -5.40 3.11
CA ALA A 264 21.77 -5.96 2.52
C ALA A 264 22.18 -5.26 1.22
N ILE A 265 21.21 -5.03 0.31
CA ILE A 265 21.41 -4.33 -0.97
C ILE A 265 21.92 -2.91 -0.73
N ALA A 266 21.32 -2.18 0.22
CA ALA A 266 21.73 -0.83 0.58
C ALA A 266 23.08 -0.78 1.35
N GLY A 267 23.71 -1.92 1.66
CA GLY A 267 25.02 -1.99 2.32
C GLY A 267 24.97 -1.97 3.85
N GLY A 268 23.77 -2.01 4.47
CA GLY A 268 23.59 -1.93 5.93
C GLY A 268 24.18 -3.10 6.71
N MET A 269 24.20 -4.30 6.13
CA MET A 269 24.72 -5.49 6.79
C MET A 269 26.26 -5.59 6.83
N ARG A 270 26.98 -4.81 6.03
CA ARG A 270 28.46 -4.81 6.05
C ARG A 270 29.05 -4.27 7.34
N LYS A 271 28.32 -3.43 8.08
CA LYS A 271 28.79 -2.85 9.36
C LYS A 271 28.59 -3.77 10.56
N SER A 272 27.64 -4.70 10.53
CA SER A 272 27.36 -5.61 11.66
C SER A 272 28.29 -6.82 11.73
N ARG A 273 28.87 -7.28 10.61
CA ARG A 273 29.82 -8.42 10.59
C ARG A 273 31.20 -8.10 11.16
N ARG A 274 31.50 -6.85 11.50
CA ARG A 274 32.78 -6.44 12.11
C ARG A 274 32.76 -6.35 13.65
N LYS A 275 31.64 -6.77 14.29
CA LYS A 275 31.51 -6.75 15.76
C LYS A 275 30.91 -8.06 16.32
N CYS A 276 31.28 -9.19 15.75
CA CYS A 276 31.15 -10.48 16.41
C CYS A 276 32.53 -11.12 16.49
#